data_53b37cdb086d9bd58587194d764be433
#
_entry.id   53b37cdb086d9bd58587194d764be433
#
_cell.length_a   1.000
_cell.length_b   1.000
_cell.length_c   1.000
_cell.angle_alpha   90.00
_cell.angle_beta   90.00
_cell.angle_gamma   90.00
#
_symmetry.space_group_name_H-M   'P 1'
#
loop_
_entity.id
_entity.type
_entity.pdbx_description
1 polymer ?
#
loop_
_entity_poly.entity_id
_entity_poly.type
_entity_poly.pdbx_seq_one_letter_code
_entity_poly.pdbx_strand_id
1 'polypeptide(L)'
;MKIIPAIDIIDGKCVRLTQGDYTQIKVYSDNPIEVAKKFEAEGITNLHLVDLDGAKASRIINYKTLDKIASQTSLKIDFGRMMD
;
A
#
# COMPACT_ATOMS: atom_id res chain seq x y z
N MET A 1 -8.59 -15.74 13.55
CA MET A 1 -9.01 -14.86 12.44
C MET A 1 -7.76 -14.24 11.81
N LYS A 2 -7.67 -14.28 10.50
CA LYS A 2 -6.52 -13.73 9.79
C LYS A 2 -6.80 -12.28 9.42
N ILE A 3 -5.91 -11.38 9.85
CA ILE A 3 -6.02 -9.97 9.52
C ILE A 3 -5.06 -9.64 8.39
N ILE A 4 -5.57 -9.06 7.32
CA ILE A 4 -4.76 -8.62 6.19
C ILE A 4 -4.92 -7.10 6.08
N PRO A 5 -3.94 -6.34 6.56
CA PRO A 5 -4.01 -4.88 6.43
C PRO A 5 -3.82 -4.46 5.00
N ALA A 6 -4.33 -3.29 4.67
CA ALA A 6 -4.17 -2.67 3.36
C ALA A 6 -3.43 -1.35 3.50
N ILE A 7 -2.53 -1.08 2.56
CA ILE A 7 -1.85 0.19 2.45
C ILE A 7 -2.19 0.77 1.08
N ASP A 8 -2.77 1.97 1.07
CA ASP A 8 -3.05 2.71 -0.16
C ASP A 8 -1.87 3.62 -0.47
N ILE A 9 -1.41 3.60 -1.72
CA ILE A 9 -0.22 4.35 -2.15
C ILE A 9 -0.59 5.38 -3.21
N ILE A 10 -0.18 6.63 -2.98
CA ILE A 10 -0.19 7.69 -3.98
C ILE A 10 1.17 8.36 -3.94
N ASP A 11 1.81 8.48 -5.10
CA ASP A 11 3.11 9.14 -5.26
C ASP A 11 4.14 8.60 -4.27
N GLY A 12 4.15 7.28 -4.08
CA GLY A 12 5.07 6.60 -3.18
C GLY A 12 4.78 6.81 -1.69
N LYS A 13 3.64 7.39 -1.34
CA LYS A 13 3.29 7.70 0.05
C LYS A 13 2.07 6.92 0.49
N CYS A 14 2.01 6.61 1.78
CA CYS A 14 0.85 5.95 2.38
C CYS A 14 -0.24 6.98 2.65
N VAL A 15 -1.43 6.72 2.12
CA VAL A 15 -2.54 7.66 2.22
C VAL A 15 -3.81 6.99 2.72
N ARG A 16 -4.75 7.82 3.18
CA ARG A 16 -6.12 7.43 3.44
C ARG A 16 -7.05 8.33 2.66
N LEU A 17 -8.06 7.72 2.06
CA LEU A 17 -9.12 8.45 1.37
C LEU A 17 -10.34 8.50 2.28
N THR A 18 -10.96 9.66 2.42
CA THR A 18 -12.22 9.77 3.15
C THR A 18 -13.34 9.25 2.26
N GLN A 19 -13.94 8.10 2.64
CA GLN A 19 -15.02 7.47 1.87
C GLN A 19 -14.66 7.19 0.41
N GLY A 20 -13.38 6.89 0.15
CA GLY A 20 -12.90 6.63 -1.21
C GLY A 20 -12.77 7.86 -2.08
N ASP A 21 -12.90 9.04 -1.51
CA ASP A 21 -12.88 10.30 -2.25
C ASP A 21 -11.44 10.80 -2.46
N TYR A 22 -10.99 10.82 -3.71
CA TYR A 22 -9.66 11.29 -4.08
C TYR A 22 -9.42 12.77 -3.80
N THR A 23 -10.48 13.56 -3.60
CA THR A 23 -10.34 14.97 -3.24
C THR A 23 -10.05 15.16 -1.76
N GLN A 24 -10.22 14.12 -0.96
CA GLN A 24 -9.98 14.14 0.49
C GLN A 24 -8.90 13.14 0.87
N ILE A 25 -7.69 13.39 0.41
CA ILE A 25 -6.54 12.53 0.62
C ILE A 25 -5.78 13.01 1.86
N LYS A 26 -5.48 12.08 2.75
CA LYS A 26 -4.60 12.36 3.88
C LYS A 26 -3.37 11.46 3.81
N VAL A 27 -2.20 12.07 3.73
CA VAL A 27 -0.93 11.35 3.81
C VAL A 27 -0.62 11.10 5.29
N TYR A 28 -0.46 9.84 5.68
CA TYR A 28 -0.11 9.51 7.06
C TYR A 28 1.32 8.98 7.21
N SER A 29 1.97 8.64 6.11
CA SER A 29 3.38 8.28 6.11
C SER A 29 3.96 8.49 4.72
N ASP A 30 5.17 9.02 4.66
CA ASP A 30 5.92 9.14 3.41
C ASP A 30 6.87 7.95 3.21
N ASN A 31 6.81 6.95 4.11
CA ASN A 31 7.70 5.79 4.05
C ASN A 31 6.91 4.49 4.17
N PRO A 32 6.38 3.96 3.05
CA PRO A 32 5.61 2.72 3.06
C PRO A 32 6.41 1.51 3.54
N ILE A 33 7.72 1.49 3.31
CA ILE A 33 8.58 0.38 3.74
C ILE A 33 8.59 0.29 5.26
N GLU A 34 8.69 1.43 5.93
CA GLU A 34 8.69 1.49 7.38
C GLU A 34 7.36 1.03 7.96
N VAL A 35 6.25 1.42 7.34
CA VAL A 35 4.91 0.97 7.73
C VAL A 35 4.78 -0.54 7.56
N ALA A 36 5.27 -1.09 6.44
CA ALA A 36 5.24 -2.52 6.18
C ALA A 36 6.09 -3.29 7.21
N LYS A 37 7.28 -2.79 7.54
CA LYS A 37 8.14 -3.41 8.56
C LYS A 37 7.47 -3.43 9.92
N LYS A 38 6.72 -2.39 10.24
CA LYS A 38 5.98 -2.30 11.49
C LYS A 38 4.90 -3.38 11.57
N PHE A 39 4.17 -3.59 10.48
CA PHE A 39 3.20 -4.69 10.40
C PHE A 39 3.88 -6.04 10.58
N GLU A 40 5.01 -6.25 9.92
CA GLU A 40 5.76 -7.48 10.04
C GLU A 40 6.20 -7.73 11.49
N ALA A 41 6.68 -6.69 12.17
CA ALA A 41 7.08 -6.78 13.57
C ALA A 41 5.92 -7.12 14.50
N GLU A 42 4.69 -6.78 14.11
CA GLU A 42 3.49 -7.10 14.86
C GLU A 42 2.94 -8.49 14.58
N GLY A 43 3.63 -9.28 13.75
CA GLY A 43 3.22 -10.64 13.42
C GLY A 43 2.33 -10.77 12.20
N ILE A 44 2.12 -9.69 11.47
CA ILE A 44 1.38 -9.73 10.20
C ILE A 44 2.21 -10.49 9.16
N THR A 45 1.56 -11.37 8.41
CA THR A 45 2.23 -12.17 7.38
C THR A 45 1.83 -11.80 5.96
N ASN A 46 0.65 -11.20 5.80
CA ASN A 46 0.10 -10.84 4.50
C ASN A 46 -0.27 -9.36 4.48
N LEU A 47 0.01 -8.71 3.36
CA LEU A 47 -0.27 -7.30 3.17
C LEU A 47 -0.95 -7.09 1.84
N HIS A 48 -2.03 -6.30 1.83
CA HIS A 48 -2.66 -5.85 0.60
C HIS A 48 -2.16 -4.44 0.27
N LEU A 49 -1.46 -4.30 -0.84
CA LEU A 49 -0.89 -3.02 -1.26
C LEU A 49 -1.67 -2.51 -2.46
N VAL A 50 -2.25 -1.33 -2.33
CA VAL A 50 -3.11 -0.76 -3.37
C VAL A 50 -2.43 0.45 -4.01
N ASP A 51 -2.20 0.35 -5.32
CA ASP A 51 -1.61 1.42 -6.12
C ASP A 51 -2.73 2.31 -6.67
N LEU A 52 -3.03 3.39 -5.96
CA LEU A 52 -4.11 4.30 -6.37
C LEU A 52 -3.74 5.11 -7.62
N ASP A 53 -2.44 5.39 -7.84
CA ASP A 53 -1.99 6.01 -9.08
C ASP A 53 -2.18 5.04 -10.24
N GLY A 54 -1.92 3.76 -10.01
CA GLY A 54 -2.12 2.73 -11.00
C GLY A 54 -3.57 2.56 -11.41
N ALA A 55 -4.49 2.74 -10.46
CA ALA A 55 -5.93 2.69 -10.75
C ALA A 55 -6.32 3.76 -11.75
N LYS A 56 -5.80 4.99 -11.61
CA LYS A 56 -6.09 6.09 -12.53
C LYS A 56 -5.41 5.90 -13.88
N ALA A 57 -4.18 5.39 -13.88
CA ALA A 57 -3.37 5.25 -15.09
C ALA A 57 -3.64 3.95 -15.85
N SER A 58 -4.42 3.03 -15.26
CA SER A 58 -4.66 1.67 -15.79
C SER A 58 -3.36 0.89 -16.00
N ARG A 59 -2.36 1.17 -15.18
CA ARG A 59 -1.07 0.46 -15.19
C ARG A 59 -0.41 0.60 -13.83
N ILE A 60 0.60 -0.22 -13.56
CA ILE A 60 1.33 -0.15 -12.29
C ILE A 60 2.24 1.08 -12.29
N ILE A 61 2.04 1.98 -11.35
CA ILE A 61 2.85 3.19 -11.20
C ILE A 61 3.84 3.06 -10.04
N ASN A 62 3.39 2.58 -8.88
CA ASN A 62 4.21 2.52 -7.68
C ASN A 62 4.98 1.20 -7.55
N TYR A 63 5.53 0.70 -8.67
CA TYR A 63 6.22 -0.59 -8.69
C TYR A 63 7.51 -0.58 -7.86
N LYS A 64 8.18 0.57 -7.76
CA LYS A 64 9.40 0.67 -6.95
C LYS A 64 9.10 0.50 -5.46
N THR A 65 7.98 1.04 -5.02
CA THR A 65 7.52 0.87 -3.63
C THR A 65 7.22 -0.59 -3.36
N LEU A 66 6.49 -1.24 -4.27
CA LEU A 66 6.19 -2.66 -4.17
C LEU A 66 7.48 -3.49 -4.08
N ASP A 67 8.44 -3.22 -4.97
CA ASP A 67 9.69 -3.95 -5.02
C ASP A 67 10.49 -3.79 -3.72
N LYS A 68 10.56 -2.59 -3.18
CA LYS A 68 11.26 -2.34 -1.92
C LYS A 68 10.61 -3.07 -0.75
N ILE A 69 9.29 -3.05 -0.65
CA ILE A 69 8.58 -3.77 0.40
C ILE A 69 8.82 -5.28 0.26
N ALA A 70 8.71 -5.80 -0.96
CA ALA A 70 8.91 -7.23 -1.21
C ALA A 70 10.33 -7.68 -0.89
N SER A 71 11.34 -6.83 -1.16
CA SER A 71 12.74 -7.19 -0.92
C SER A 71 13.20 -6.98 0.52
N GLN A 72 12.55 -6.08 1.26
CA GLN A 72 12.97 -5.72 2.63
C GLN A 72 12.11 -6.32 3.73
N THR A 73 11.05 -7.04 3.39
CA THR A 73 10.19 -7.72 4.35
C THR A 73 9.95 -9.15 3.87
N SER A 74 9.45 -9.99 4.76
CA SER A 74 9.01 -11.34 4.41
C SER A 74 7.49 -11.42 4.21
N LEU A 75 6.83 -10.28 4.14
CA LEU A 75 5.39 -10.23 3.92
C LEU A 75 5.00 -10.79 2.57
N LYS A 76 3.90 -11.54 2.53
CA LYS A 76 3.27 -11.94 1.28
C LYS A 76 2.39 -10.78 0.83
N ILE A 77 2.71 -10.23 -0.34
CA ILE A 77 2.05 -9.03 -0.82
C ILE A 77 1.04 -9.38 -1.90
N ASP A 78 -0.20 -8.95 -1.67
CA ASP A 78 -1.24 -8.94 -2.68
C ASP A 78 -1.27 -7.52 -3.24
N PHE A 79 -0.73 -7.36 -4.43
CA PHE A 79 -0.61 -6.05 -5.07
C PHE A 79 -1.78 -5.83 -6.00
N GLY A 80 -2.57 -4.82 -5.68
CA GLY A 80 -3.73 -4.48 -6.48
C GLY A 80 -3.78 -3.02 -6.81
N ARG A 81 -4.70 -2.70 -7.69
CA ARG A 81 -5.10 -1.32 -7.96
C ARG A 81 -6.61 -1.31 -7.91
N MET A 82 -7.14 -0.22 -7.38
CA MET A 82 -8.58 -0.09 -7.28
C MET A 82 -9.15 0.04 -8.69
N MET A 83 -9.98 -0.92 -9.08
CA MET A 83 -10.65 -0.92 -10.38
C MET A 83 -12.14 -0.78 -10.18
N ASP A 84 -12.75 0.00 -11.00
CA ASP A 84 -14.20 0.15 -10.99
C ASP A 84 -14.89 -1.05 -11.61
#